data_1fb6fbf40c0fc62d5cdaff679b763210
#
_entry.id   1fb6fbf40c0fc62d5cdaff679b763210
#
_cell.length_a   1.000
_cell.length_b   1.000
_cell.length_c   1.000
_cell.angle_alpha   90.00
_cell.angle_beta   90.00
_cell.angle_gamma   90.00
#
_symmetry.space_group_name_H-M   'P 1'
#
loop_
_entity.id
_entity.type
_entity.pdbx_description
1 polymer ?
#
loop_
_entity_poly.entity_id
_entity_poly.type
_entity_poly.pdbx_seq_one_letter_code
_entity_poly.pdbx_strand_id
1 'polypeptide(L)'
;DLAIGNVPFGQYQVTDRQYDKLHFQIHDYFLAKTVDKLRVGGIMAFITSSGTMDKKSEGVRRYLAARCDLIGAVRLPNNTFTAQAGTTVTSDILFLQKRGRVLEQDAPWIHVGETADGIPLNRYFIDHPEMICGEMQMVSGPYGQRPTCAPLENGASLEGQLDAALANLQAEYTLADDREDAQEESDTLDADPDTRNFSYVVKDDTVYYRENSKMRAVKASTSALARIKALVPLRDTCRELIRTQLDNLSDETIAALQAQLTAQYDSYHDTYGLINSRGTATAFREDSGYFLLCSLEDIDSEGHYK
;
A
#
# COMPACT_ATOMS: atom_id res chain seq x y z
N ASP A 1 -1.25 -12.40 11.62
CA ASP A 1 -2.34 -13.31 11.94
C ASP A 1 -3.69 -12.81 11.47
N LEU A 2 -4.10 -11.60 11.85
CA LEU A 2 -5.37 -11.01 11.48
C LEU A 2 -5.17 -9.53 11.15
N ALA A 3 -5.67 -9.09 10.00
CA ALA A 3 -5.75 -7.68 9.63
C ALA A 3 -7.22 -7.28 9.48
N ILE A 4 -7.66 -6.29 10.26
CA ILE A 4 -9.02 -5.76 10.20
C ILE A 4 -8.92 -4.25 9.98
N GLY A 5 -9.73 -3.72 9.07
CA GLY A 5 -9.72 -2.28 8.84
C GLY A 5 -10.73 -1.80 7.82
N ASN A 6 -10.84 -0.47 7.75
CA ASN A 6 -11.56 0.25 6.71
C ASN A 6 -10.52 1.01 5.90
N VAL A 7 -10.32 0.64 4.63
CA VAL A 7 -9.32 1.27 3.78
C VAL A 7 -9.80 2.66 3.31
N PRO A 8 -8.89 3.61 3.11
CA PRO A 8 -9.26 4.91 2.57
C PRO A 8 -9.79 4.75 1.13
N PHE A 9 -10.87 5.47 0.81
CA PHE A 9 -11.45 5.48 -0.54
C PHE A 9 -10.93 6.70 -1.31
N GLY A 10 -10.53 6.49 -2.55
CA GLY A 10 -10.05 7.59 -3.38
C GLY A 10 -9.62 7.15 -4.77
N GLN A 11 -9.53 8.14 -5.69
CA GLN A 11 -9.11 7.91 -7.08
C GLN A 11 -7.66 8.37 -7.31
N TYR A 12 -6.80 8.25 -6.29
CA TYR A 12 -5.39 8.58 -6.39
C TYR A 12 -4.53 7.37 -6.06
N GLN A 13 -3.28 7.43 -6.48
CA GLN A 13 -2.29 6.37 -6.28
C GLN A 13 -1.31 6.77 -5.18
N VAL A 14 -0.81 5.77 -4.45
CA VAL A 14 0.27 5.93 -3.49
C VAL A 14 1.57 5.58 -4.19
N THR A 15 2.61 6.36 -3.95
CA THR A 15 3.95 6.03 -4.45
C THR A 15 4.59 4.99 -3.55
N ASP A 16 4.76 3.79 -4.12
CA ASP A 16 5.46 2.68 -3.48
C ASP A 16 6.09 1.82 -4.59
N ARG A 17 7.42 1.76 -4.62
CA ARG A 17 8.18 1.09 -5.68
C ARG A 17 7.73 -0.33 -5.98
N GLN A 18 7.29 -1.06 -4.95
CA GLN A 18 6.82 -2.44 -5.10
C GLN A 18 5.52 -2.51 -5.91
N TYR A 19 4.65 -1.49 -5.79
CA TYR A 19 3.30 -1.46 -6.34
C TYR A 19 3.12 -0.45 -7.47
N ASP A 20 4.07 0.46 -7.72
CA ASP A 20 3.97 1.53 -8.73
C ASP A 20 3.60 1.01 -10.13
N LYS A 21 4.16 -0.14 -10.51
CA LYS A 21 3.88 -0.78 -11.83
C LYS A 21 2.46 -1.33 -11.95
N LEU A 22 1.77 -1.53 -10.84
CA LEU A 22 0.42 -2.11 -10.80
C LEU A 22 -0.65 -1.04 -10.95
N HIS A 23 -0.29 0.24 -10.79
CA HIS A 23 -1.18 1.40 -10.92
C HIS A 23 -2.46 1.28 -10.06
N PHE A 24 -2.34 0.70 -8.88
CA PHE A 24 -3.45 0.52 -7.96
C PHE A 24 -3.95 1.85 -7.40
N GLN A 25 -5.26 2.01 -7.30
CA GLN A 25 -5.86 3.09 -6.51
C GLN A 25 -5.58 2.84 -5.02
N ILE A 26 -5.71 3.87 -4.19
CA ILE A 26 -5.34 3.80 -2.78
C ILE A 26 -5.98 2.62 -2.05
N HIS A 27 -7.26 2.35 -2.23
CA HIS A 27 -7.94 1.22 -1.59
C HIS A 27 -7.38 -0.14 -2.06
N ASP A 28 -7.09 -0.30 -3.35
CA ASP A 28 -6.48 -1.51 -3.91
C ASP A 28 -5.04 -1.71 -3.42
N TYR A 29 -4.28 -0.61 -3.30
CA TYR A 29 -2.94 -0.63 -2.76
C TYR A 29 -2.92 -1.14 -1.32
N PHE A 30 -3.85 -0.65 -0.46
CA PHE A 30 -3.92 -1.13 0.93
C PHE A 30 -4.25 -2.62 1.01
N LEU A 31 -5.16 -3.12 0.16
CA LEU A 31 -5.46 -4.55 0.08
C LEU A 31 -4.22 -5.36 -0.31
N ALA A 32 -3.56 -4.98 -1.40
CA ALA A 32 -2.37 -5.67 -1.90
C ALA A 32 -1.23 -5.66 -0.88
N LYS A 33 -0.94 -4.50 -0.30
CA LYS A 33 0.14 -4.35 0.68
C LYS A 33 -0.13 -5.13 1.96
N THR A 34 -1.38 -5.14 2.44
CA THR A 34 -1.75 -5.93 3.63
C THR A 34 -1.61 -7.42 3.38
N VAL A 35 -2.07 -7.90 2.23
CA VAL A 35 -1.91 -9.32 1.86
C VAL A 35 -0.44 -9.72 1.82
N ASP A 36 0.45 -8.87 1.28
CA ASP A 36 1.88 -9.18 1.24
C ASP A 36 2.53 -9.21 2.64
N LYS A 37 2.02 -8.43 3.59
CA LYS A 37 2.48 -8.39 4.99
C LYS A 37 1.86 -9.47 5.88
N LEU A 38 0.77 -10.06 5.45
CA LEU A 38 0.07 -11.08 6.20
C LEU A 38 0.88 -12.38 6.15
N ARG A 39 1.00 -13.09 7.29
CA ARG A 39 1.60 -14.43 7.29
C ARG A 39 0.74 -15.43 6.53
N VAL A 40 1.31 -16.55 6.15
CA VAL A 40 0.59 -17.68 5.59
C VAL A 40 -0.51 -18.15 6.55
N GLY A 41 -1.71 -18.43 6.02
CA GLY A 41 -2.90 -18.75 6.81
C GLY A 41 -3.53 -17.56 7.55
N GLY A 42 -2.90 -16.39 7.55
CA GLY A 42 -3.46 -15.17 8.13
C GLY A 42 -4.69 -14.69 7.37
N ILE A 43 -5.62 -14.03 8.09
CA ILE A 43 -6.89 -13.56 7.55
C ILE A 43 -6.90 -12.03 7.47
N MET A 44 -7.46 -11.52 6.39
CA MET A 44 -7.76 -10.11 6.20
C MET A 44 -9.27 -9.91 6.10
N ALA A 45 -9.82 -8.97 6.90
CA ALA A 45 -11.22 -8.55 6.87
C ALA A 45 -11.29 -7.04 6.68
N PHE A 46 -11.46 -6.56 5.45
CA PHE A 46 -11.41 -5.14 5.15
C PHE A 46 -12.69 -4.64 4.50
N ILE A 47 -13.13 -3.46 4.96
CA ILE A 47 -14.16 -2.67 4.28
C ILE A 47 -13.47 -1.89 3.16
N THR A 48 -13.97 -2.04 1.95
CA THR A 48 -13.48 -1.37 0.74
C THR A 48 -14.63 -0.83 -0.11
N SER A 49 -14.31 -0.02 -1.11
CA SER A 49 -15.29 0.42 -2.11
C SER A 49 -15.77 -0.76 -2.96
N SER A 50 -17.07 -0.78 -3.32
CA SER A 50 -17.61 -1.75 -4.28
C SER A 50 -16.85 -1.78 -5.60
N GLY A 51 -16.16 -0.68 -5.94
CA GLY A 51 -15.27 -0.63 -7.11
C GLY A 51 -14.13 -1.63 -7.08
N THR A 52 -13.68 -2.13 -5.93
CA THR A 52 -12.68 -3.20 -5.87
C THR A 52 -13.19 -4.47 -6.54
N MET A 53 -14.45 -4.84 -6.26
CA MET A 53 -15.08 -6.04 -6.82
C MET A 53 -15.66 -5.81 -8.23
N ASP A 54 -16.28 -4.65 -8.49
CA ASP A 54 -17.09 -4.42 -9.69
C ASP A 54 -16.40 -3.69 -10.83
N LYS A 55 -15.20 -3.10 -10.62
CA LYS A 55 -14.53 -2.40 -11.71
C LYS A 55 -14.13 -3.35 -12.86
N LYS A 56 -14.17 -2.84 -14.09
CA LYS A 56 -13.79 -3.61 -15.29
C LYS A 56 -12.35 -4.11 -15.25
N SER A 57 -11.43 -3.31 -14.68
CA SER A 57 -10.03 -3.73 -14.50
C SER A 57 -9.94 -4.84 -13.44
N GLU A 58 -9.41 -5.99 -13.82
CA GLU A 58 -9.26 -7.17 -12.96
C GLU A 58 -7.95 -7.17 -12.15
N GLY A 59 -7.06 -6.19 -12.38
CA GLY A 59 -5.68 -6.23 -11.88
C GLY A 59 -5.56 -6.50 -10.38
N VAL A 60 -6.30 -5.79 -9.53
CA VAL A 60 -6.26 -6.03 -8.08
C VAL A 60 -6.85 -7.38 -7.71
N ARG A 61 -7.97 -7.80 -8.33
CA ARG A 61 -8.60 -9.10 -8.04
C ARG A 61 -7.69 -10.26 -8.45
N ARG A 62 -7.01 -10.18 -9.60
CA ARG A 62 -5.99 -11.17 -10.01
C ARG A 62 -4.81 -11.18 -9.05
N TYR A 63 -4.35 -10.02 -8.60
CA TYR A 63 -3.27 -9.93 -7.62
C TYR A 63 -3.62 -10.64 -6.31
N LEU A 64 -4.82 -10.37 -5.78
CA LEU A 64 -5.32 -10.96 -4.55
C LEU A 64 -5.59 -12.46 -4.73
N ALA A 65 -6.27 -12.86 -5.82
CA ALA A 65 -6.58 -14.24 -6.12
C ALA A 65 -5.34 -15.12 -6.32
N ALA A 66 -4.24 -14.56 -6.81
CA ALA A 66 -2.99 -15.28 -6.90
C ALA A 66 -2.36 -15.60 -5.53
N ARG A 67 -2.71 -14.85 -4.47
CA ARG A 67 -2.07 -14.91 -3.14
C ARG A 67 -2.98 -15.37 -2.03
N CYS A 68 -4.28 -15.29 -2.23
CA CYS A 68 -5.28 -15.58 -1.19
C CYS A 68 -6.43 -16.41 -1.72
N ASP A 69 -7.09 -17.10 -0.81
CA ASP A 69 -8.42 -17.62 -1.00
C ASP A 69 -9.45 -16.58 -0.56
N LEU A 70 -10.51 -16.38 -1.36
CA LEU A 70 -11.64 -15.58 -0.95
C LEU A 70 -12.51 -16.46 -0.02
N ILE A 71 -12.52 -16.13 1.28
CA ILE A 71 -13.42 -16.75 2.26
C ILE A 71 -14.86 -16.31 1.97
N GLY A 72 -15.01 -15.03 1.58
CA GLY A 72 -16.27 -14.44 1.16
C GLY A 72 -16.19 -12.92 1.07
N ALA A 73 -17.27 -12.33 0.57
CA ALA A 73 -17.47 -10.90 0.51
C ALA A 73 -18.91 -10.55 0.87
N VAL A 74 -19.12 -9.48 1.63
CA VAL A 74 -20.46 -9.01 1.99
C VAL A 74 -20.65 -7.61 1.41
N ARG A 75 -21.69 -7.41 0.62
CA ARG A 75 -22.06 -6.11 0.08
C ARG A 75 -22.97 -5.35 1.04
N LEU A 76 -22.58 -4.14 1.38
CA LEU A 76 -23.31 -3.25 2.29
C LEU A 76 -24.15 -2.25 1.50
N PRO A 77 -25.33 -1.85 2.03
CA PRO A 77 -26.15 -0.81 1.44
C PRO A 77 -25.40 0.54 1.39
N ASN A 78 -25.77 1.36 0.43
CA ASN A 78 -25.11 2.65 0.18
C ASN A 78 -25.26 3.68 1.32
N ASN A 79 -26.22 3.49 2.21
CA ASN A 79 -26.47 4.36 3.38
C ASN A 79 -25.76 3.92 4.65
N THR A 80 -25.01 2.80 4.62
CA THR A 80 -24.35 2.23 5.81
C THR A 80 -23.51 3.25 6.59
N PHE A 81 -22.80 4.12 5.89
CA PHE A 81 -21.89 5.12 6.51
C PHE A 81 -22.42 6.56 6.47
N THR A 82 -23.70 6.76 6.09
CA THR A 82 -24.25 8.11 5.95
C THR A 82 -24.28 8.85 7.29
N ALA A 83 -24.63 8.19 8.38
CA ALA A 83 -24.70 8.80 9.70
C ALA A 83 -23.32 9.19 10.26
N GLN A 84 -22.27 8.39 9.98
CA GLN A 84 -20.91 8.57 10.51
C GLN A 84 -20.03 9.43 9.61
N ALA A 85 -20.15 9.30 8.30
CA ALA A 85 -19.26 9.92 7.33
C ALA A 85 -19.96 10.90 6.37
N GLY A 86 -21.28 11.07 6.46
CA GLY A 86 -22.05 11.95 5.58
C GLY A 86 -22.00 11.55 4.09
N THR A 87 -21.60 10.32 3.78
CA THR A 87 -21.41 9.85 2.40
C THR A 87 -22.33 8.68 2.09
N THR A 88 -22.84 8.68 0.86
CA THR A 88 -23.67 7.59 0.32
C THR A 88 -22.83 6.79 -0.67
N VAL A 89 -22.32 5.64 -0.23
CA VAL A 89 -21.42 4.79 -1.01
C VAL A 89 -21.68 3.32 -0.75
N THR A 90 -21.83 2.54 -1.81
CA THR A 90 -21.86 1.08 -1.73
C THR A 90 -20.46 0.57 -1.41
N SER A 91 -20.35 -0.25 -0.39
CA SER A 91 -19.10 -0.82 0.11
C SER A 91 -19.17 -2.32 0.24
N ASP A 92 -18.02 -2.97 0.24
CA ASP A 92 -17.89 -4.41 0.44
C ASP A 92 -17.00 -4.69 1.65
N ILE A 93 -17.33 -5.73 2.42
CA ILE A 93 -16.41 -6.35 3.37
C ILE A 93 -15.80 -7.56 2.67
N LEU A 94 -14.47 -7.55 2.51
CA LEU A 94 -13.73 -8.66 1.90
C LEU A 94 -13.07 -9.49 2.98
N PHE A 95 -13.26 -10.81 2.94
CA PHE A 95 -12.60 -11.78 3.81
C PHE A 95 -11.68 -12.65 2.95
N LEU A 96 -10.37 -12.49 3.17
CA LEU A 96 -9.33 -13.18 2.41
C LEU A 96 -8.39 -13.93 3.36
N GLN A 97 -7.98 -15.14 2.98
CA GLN A 97 -6.98 -15.93 3.70
C GLN A 97 -5.72 -16.08 2.85
N LYS A 98 -4.57 -15.72 3.42
CA LYS A 98 -3.27 -15.80 2.75
C LYS A 98 -2.86 -17.24 2.50
N ARG A 99 -2.49 -17.56 1.24
CA ARG A 99 -1.89 -18.86 0.89
C ARG A 99 -0.37 -18.88 1.09
N GLY A 100 0.19 -20.07 1.29
CA GLY A 100 1.62 -20.30 1.38
C GLY A 100 2.38 -20.14 0.06
N ARG A 101 1.69 -20.07 -1.07
CA ARG A 101 2.33 -19.92 -2.39
C ARG A 101 1.46 -19.08 -3.33
N VAL A 102 2.12 -18.38 -4.23
CA VAL A 102 1.46 -17.66 -5.32
C VAL A 102 1.03 -18.66 -6.38
N LEU A 103 -0.25 -18.65 -6.73
CA LEU A 103 -0.85 -19.51 -7.75
C LEU A 103 -1.61 -18.64 -8.75
N GLU A 104 -1.28 -18.74 -10.01
CA GLU A 104 -2.14 -18.19 -11.05
C GLU A 104 -3.40 -19.05 -11.14
N GLN A 105 -4.54 -18.43 -10.90
CA GLN A 105 -5.86 -19.05 -11.01
C GLN A 105 -6.87 -18.06 -11.58
N ASP A 106 -7.86 -18.60 -12.25
CA ASP A 106 -8.96 -17.83 -12.82
C ASP A 106 -10.23 -18.07 -11.99
N ALA A 107 -10.22 -17.54 -10.75
CA ALA A 107 -11.35 -17.69 -9.83
C ALA A 107 -12.55 -16.84 -10.30
N PRO A 108 -13.81 -17.31 -10.14
CA PRO A 108 -15.01 -16.59 -10.59
C PRO A 108 -15.09 -15.14 -10.11
N TRP A 109 -14.67 -14.86 -8.88
CA TRP A 109 -14.70 -13.51 -8.28
C TRP A 109 -13.71 -12.51 -8.90
N ILE A 110 -12.84 -12.95 -9.80
CA ILE A 110 -11.98 -12.05 -10.59
C ILE A 110 -12.84 -11.29 -11.61
N HIS A 111 -13.90 -11.90 -12.10
CA HIS A 111 -14.69 -11.43 -13.22
C HIS A 111 -15.93 -10.65 -12.79
N VAL A 112 -16.33 -9.74 -13.64
CA VAL A 112 -17.60 -9.01 -13.55
C VAL A 112 -18.52 -9.59 -14.61
N GLY A 113 -19.75 -9.88 -14.21
CA GLY A 113 -20.85 -10.31 -15.09
C GLY A 113 -22.00 -9.30 -15.05
N GLU A 114 -23.18 -9.77 -15.43
CA GLU A 114 -24.43 -9.02 -15.36
C GLU A 114 -25.50 -9.86 -14.69
N THR A 115 -26.33 -9.23 -13.85
CA THR A 115 -27.53 -9.87 -13.30
C THR A 115 -28.57 -10.10 -14.39
N ALA A 116 -29.65 -10.83 -14.08
CA ALA A 116 -30.77 -11.03 -15.01
C ALA A 116 -31.41 -9.70 -15.47
N ASP A 117 -31.32 -8.65 -14.64
CA ASP A 117 -31.82 -7.29 -14.92
C ASP A 117 -30.79 -6.39 -15.60
N GLY A 118 -29.66 -6.96 -16.03
CA GLY A 118 -28.61 -6.22 -16.75
C GLY A 118 -27.74 -5.31 -15.86
N ILE A 119 -27.71 -5.54 -14.55
CA ILE A 119 -26.87 -4.77 -13.63
C ILE A 119 -25.46 -5.37 -13.64
N PRO A 120 -24.40 -4.59 -13.98
CA PRO A 120 -23.04 -5.08 -13.90
C PRO A 120 -22.65 -5.32 -12.44
N LEU A 121 -22.18 -6.54 -12.15
CA LEU A 121 -21.91 -6.99 -10.80
C LEU A 121 -20.78 -8.03 -10.81
N ASN A 122 -19.97 -8.07 -9.76
CA ASN A 122 -18.97 -9.11 -9.61
C ASN A 122 -19.63 -10.51 -9.62
N ARG A 123 -18.99 -11.46 -10.30
CA ARG A 123 -19.49 -12.81 -10.44
C ARG A 123 -19.76 -13.48 -9.09
N TYR A 124 -18.96 -13.20 -8.08
CA TYR A 124 -19.19 -13.69 -6.72
C TYR A 124 -20.58 -13.32 -6.19
N PHE A 125 -21.02 -12.08 -6.33
CA PHE A 125 -22.32 -11.63 -5.84
C PHE A 125 -23.50 -12.12 -6.72
N ILE A 126 -23.24 -12.42 -7.99
CA ILE A 126 -24.23 -13.06 -8.86
C ILE A 126 -24.47 -14.50 -8.40
N ASP A 127 -23.41 -15.21 -8.06
CA ASP A 127 -23.45 -16.60 -7.63
C ASP A 127 -23.88 -16.74 -6.15
N HIS A 128 -23.71 -15.66 -5.34
CA HIS A 128 -24.00 -15.60 -3.91
C HIS A 128 -24.87 -14.37 -3.55
N PRO A 129 -26.12 -14.30 -4.02
CA PRO A 129 -26.99 -13.15 -3.75
C PRO A 129 -27.32 -12.99 -2.25
N GLU A 130 -27.22 -14.04 -1.44
CA GLU A 130 -27.36 -14.02 0.02
C GLU A 130 -26.30 -13.21 0.73
N MET A 131 -25.20 -12.86 0.03
CA MET A 131 -24.12 -12.02 0.56
C MET A 131 -24.34 -10.53 0.31
N ILE A 132 -25.51 -10.13 -0.22
CA ILE A 132 -25.88 -8.73 -0.47
C ILE A 132 -26.87 -8.28 0.61
N CYS A 133 -26.45 -7.35 1.46
CA CYS A 133 -27.28 -6.75 2.51
C CYS A 133 -28.13 -5.59 1.97
N GLY A 134 -28.93 -5.83 0.94
CA GLY A 134 -29.74 -4.80 0.28
C GLY A 134 -30.26 -5.27 -1.06
N GLU A 135 -30.62 -4.31 -1.90
CA GLU A 135 -31.11 -4.55 -3.26
C GLU A 135 -30.22 -3.82 -4.28
N MET A 136 -29.74 -4.57 -5.29
CA MET A 136 -28.96 -3.98 -6.37
C MET A 136 -29.86 -3.26 -7.35
N GLN A 137 -29.54 -2.01 -7.67
CA GLN A 137 -30.28 -1.19 -8.62
C GLN A 137 -29.38 -0.24 -9.40
N MET A 138 -29.86 0.22 -10.56
CA MET A 138 -29.19 1.25 -11.35
C MET A 138 -29.70 2.62 -10.96
N VAL A 139 -28.78 3.55 -10.65
CA VAL A 139 -29.14 4.93 -10.34
C VAL A 139 -28.42 5.88 -11.29
N SER A 140 -29.11 6.99 -11.64
CA SER A 140 -28.51 8.07 -12.45
C SER A 140 -27.55 8.88 -11.60
N GLY A 141 -26.34 9.08 -12.11
CA GLY A 141 -25.31 9.92 -11.51
C GLY A 141 -24.76 10.97 -12.49
N PRO A 142 -23.86 11.84 -12.05
CA PRO A 142 -23.28 12.90 -12.90
C PRO A 142 -22.55 12.37 -14.14
N TYR A 143 -22.12 11.11 -14.11
CA TYR A 143 -21.35 10.47 -15.20
C TYR A 143 -22.12 9.32 -15.88
N GLY A 144 -23.44 9.30 -15.75
CA GLY A 144 -24.31 8.27 -16.31
C GLY A 144 -24.88 7.33 -15.25
N GLN A 145 -25.44 6.22 -15.71
CA GLN A 145 -26.00 5.20 -14.81
C GLN A 145 -24.89 4.40 -14.12
N ARG A 146 -25.08 4.13 -12.83
CA ARG A 146 -24.15 3.32 -12.03
C ARG A 146 -24.91 2.35 -11.14
N PRO A 147 -24.36 1.15 -10.88
CA PRO A 147 -24.94 0.22 -9.92
C PRO A 147 -24.79 0.77 -8.50
N THR A 148 -25.77 0.53 -7.66
CA THR A 148 -25.75 0.81 -6.22
C THR A 148 -26.50 -0.29 -5.48
N CYS A 149 -26.14 -0.51 -4.21
CA CYS A 149 -26.90 -1.35 -3.31
C CYS A 149 -27.78 -0.44 -2.43
N ALA A 150 -29.09 -0.50 -2.61
CA ALA A 150 -30.02 0.25 -1.77
C ALA A 150 -30.40 -0.56 -0.53
N PRO A 151 -30.76 0.09 0.61
CA PRO A 151 -31.29 -0.62 1.77
C PRO A 151 -32.65 -1.26 1.41
N LEU A 152 -32.94 -2.40 2.03
CA LEU A 152 -34.26 -3.05 1.85
C LEU A 152 -35.39 -2.21 2.45
N GLU A 153 -36.48 -2.07 1.72
CA GLU A 153 -37.65 -1.32 2.18
C GLU A 153 -38.58 -2.14 3.14
N ASN A 154 -38.31 -3.44 3.30
CA ASN A 154 -39.11 -4.35 4.11
C ASN A 154 -38.86 -4.24 5.64
N GLY A 155 -38.11 -3.28 6.11
CA GLY A 155 -37.80 -3.05 7.52
C GLY A 155 -36.77 -4.02 8.13
N ALA A 156 -36.12 -4.87 7.30
CA ALA A 156 -35.03 -5.74 7.77
C ALA A 156 -33.84 -4.87 8.25
N SER A 157 -33.36 -5.12 9.47
CA SER A 157 -32.20 -4.40 10.00
C SER A 157 -30.94 -4.81 9.26
N LEU A 158 -30.01 -3.87 9.07
CA LEU A 158 -28.69 -4.16 8.50
C LEU A 158 -27.94 -5.21 9.34
N GLU A 159 -28.05 -5.12 10.66
CA GLU A 159 -27.42 -6.07 11.59
C GLU A 159 -27.90 -7.51 11.31
N GLY A 160 -29.19 -7.72 11.23
CA GLY A 160 -29.74 -9.07 10.94
C GLY A 160 -29.36 -9.61 9.56
N GLN A 161 -29.27 -8.74 8.54
CA GLN A 161 -28.81 -9.13 7.20
C GLN A 161 -27.32 -9.48 7.22
N LEU A 162 -26.50 -8.69 7.96
CA LEU A 162 -25.07 -8.94 8.10
C LEU A 162 -24.79 -10.24 8.83
N ASP A 163 -25.52 -10.52 9.93
CA ASP A 163 -25.41 -11.78 10.67
C ASP A 163 -25.74 -12.98 9.79
N ALA A 164 -26.80 -12.87 8.98
CA ALA A 164 -27.18 -13.92 8.04
C ALA A 164 -26.12 -14.15 6.94
N ALA A 165 -25.54 -13.08 6.40
CA ALA A 165 -24.46 -13.16 5.42
C ALA A 165 -23.19 -13.77 6.04
N LEU A 166 -22.78 -13.31 7.23
CA LEU A 166 -21.60 -13.83 7.94
C LEU A 166 -21.73 -15.32 8.30
N ALA A 167 -22.93 -15.81 8.57
CA ALA A 167 -23.17 -17.23 8.83
C ALA A 167 -22.84 -18.16 7.64
N ASN A 168 -22.75 -17.61 6.43
CA ASN A 168 -22.35 -18.36 5.23
C ASN A 168 -20.81 -18.40 5.03
N LEU A 169 -20.03 -17.63 5.81
CA LEU A 169 -18.59 -17.65 5.69
C LEU A 169 -18.02 -18.95 6.28
N GLN A 170 -17.15 -19.60 5.51
CA GLN A 170 -16.44 -20.78 5.95
C GLN A 170 -14.95 -20.57 5.77
N ALA A 171 -14.19 -20.64 6.84
CA ALA A 171 -12.74 -20.56 6.82
C ALA A 171 -12.14 -21.70 7.65
N GLU A 172 -11.10 -22.32 7.11
CA GLU A 172 -10.28 -23.25 7.89
C GLU A 172 -9.14 -22.48 8.56
N TYR A 173 -9.08 -22.60 9.90
CA TYR A 173 -7.94 -22.05 10.62
C TYR A 173 -6.72 -22.93 10.41
N THR A 174 -5.69 -22.39 9.74
CA THR A 174 -4.40 -23.04 9.59
C THR A 174 -3.43 -22.48 10.61
N LEU A 175 -2.83 -23.38 11.41
CA LEU A 175 -1.70 -23.01 12.27
C LEU A 175 -0.54 -22.50 11.39
N ALA A 176 0.16 -21.46 11.85
CA ALA A 176 1.38 -21.03 11.22
C ALA A 176 2.39 -22.19 11.20
N ASP A 177 2.95 -22.50 10.05
CA ASP A 177 4.15 -23.33 9.99
C ASP A 177 5.34 -22.40 10.29
N ASP A 178 5.88 -22.49 11.50
CA ASP A 178 7.02 -21.68 11.98
C ASP A 178 8.27 -21.80 11.08
N ARG A 179 8.27 -22.72 10.11
CA ARG A 179 9.38 -22.94 9.19
C ARG A 179 9.41 -21.96 8.02
N GLU A 180 8.25 -21.42 7.60
CA GLU A 180 8.22 -20.42 6.51
C GLU A 180 8.61 -19.03 7.03
N ASP A 181 8.21 -18.68 8.25
CA ASP A 181 8.65 -17.44 8.90
C ASP A 181 10.16 -17.42 9.18
N ALA A 182 10.77 -18.59 9.44
CA ALA A 182 12.21 -18.71 9.65
C ALA A 182 13.06 -18.42 8.40
N GLN A 183 12.51 -18.57 7.19
CA GLN A 183 13.21 -18.31 5.94
C GLN A 183 13.17 -16.82 5.55
N GLU A 184 12.10 -16.10 5.93
CA GLU A 184 12.05 -14.63 5.83
C GLU A 184 12.88 -13.94 6.92
N GLU A 185 13.03 -14.55 8.10
CA GLU A 185 13.89 -14.03 9.18
C GLU A 185 15.39 -14.13 8.85
N SER A 186 15.83 -15.11 8.05
CA SER A 186 17.24 -15.28 7.70
C SER A 186 17.84 -14.12 6.89
N ASP A 187 17.02 -13.40 6.14
CA ASP A 187 17.42 -12.26 5.29
C ASP A 187 17.17 -10.90 5.97
N THR A 188 16.75 -10.88 7.24
CA THR A 188 16.46 -9.66 7.99
C THR A 188 17.36 -9.53 9.21
N LEU A 189 17.76 -8.29 9.50
CA LEU A 189 18.46 -7.90 10.73
C LEU A 189 17.51 -7.12 11.62
N ASP A 190 17.71 -7.20 12.94
CA ASP A 190 17.02 -6.31 13.86
C ASP A 190 17.45 -4.87 13.60
N ALA A 191 16.49 -3.96 13.57
CA ALA A 191 16.78 -2.57 13.34
C ALA A 191 17.41 -1.94 14.59
N ASP A 192 18.49 -1.18 14.37
CA ASP A 192 19.03 -0.31 15.38
C ASP A 192 17.98 0.74 15.76
N PRO A 193 17.66 0.93 17.06
CA PRO A 193 16.67 1.91 17.52
C PRO A 193 16.92 3.33 16.99
N ASP A 194 18.20 3.73 16.84
CA ASP A 194 18.60 5.05 16.39
C ASP A 194 18.44 5.27 14.88
N THR A 195 18.30 4.20 14.11
CA THR A 195 18.03 4.30 12.68
C THR A 195 16.56 4.72 12.48
N ARG A 196 16.29 5.72 11.65
CA ARG A 196 14.91 6.14 11.35
C ARG A 196 14.16 5.06 10.56
N ASN A 197 12.87 4.93 10.86
CA ASN A 197 11.98 4.07 10.08
C ASN A 197 11.86 4.58 8.63
N PHE A 198 11.66 3.68 7.70
CA PHE A 198 11.59 3.97 6.26
C PHE A 198 12.85 4.69 5.73
N SER A 199 14.01 4.19 6.09
CA SER A 199 15.31 4.73 5.66
C SER A 199 16.25 3.63 5.23
N TYR A 200 17.08 3.95 4.23
CA TYR A 200 18.22 3.11 3.84
C TYR A 200 19.35 3.22 4.84
N VAL A 201 20.03 2.11 5.07
CA VAL A 201 21.23 1.99 5.92
C VAL A 201 22.28 1.19 5.18
N VAL A 202 23.54 1.55 5.32
CA VAL A 202 24.68 0.80 4.80
C VAL A 202 25.42 0.15 5.96
N LYS A 203 25.48 -1.18 5.99
CA LYS A 203 26.26 -1.97 6.95
C LYS A 203 27.10 -3.00 6.17
N ASP A 204 28.39 -3.08 6.47
CA ASP A 204 29.32 -4.03 5.84
C ASP A 204 29.20 -4.06 4.30
N ASP A 205 29.15 -2.86 3.70
CA ASP A 205 28.98 -2.63 2.27
C ASP A 205 27.63 -3.11 1.67
N THR A 206 26.71 -3.60 2.49
CA THR A 206 25.38 -4.01 2.10
C THR A 206 24.34 -2.93 2.42
N VAL A 207 23.45 -2.65 1.46
CA VAL A 207 22.34 -1.71 1.66
C VAL A 207 21.15 -2.45 2.26
N TYR A 208 20.66 -1.94 3.37
CA TYR A 208 19.44 -2.39 4.02
C TYR A 208 18.39 -1.28 4.00
N TYR A 209 17.13 -1.67 4.03
CA TYR A 209 16.01 -0.76 4.22
C TYR A 209 15.30 -1.10 5.52
N ARG A 210 15.17 -0.10 6.41
CA ARG A 210 14.46 -0.26 7.67
C ARG A 210 12.96 -0.11 7.49
N GLU A 211 12.24 -1.13 7.91
CA GLU A 211 10.79 -1.10 8.04
C GLU A 211 10.39 -1.64 9.41
N ASN A 212 9.88 -0.76 10.27
CA ASN A 212 9.55 -1.05 11.66
C ASN A 212 10.78 -1.55 12.48
N SER A 213 10.69 -2.72 13.09
CA SER A 213 11.75 -3.31 13.92
C SER A 213 12.79 -4.11 13.11
N LYS A 214 12.64 -4.23 11.82
CA LYS A 214 13.51 -5.06 10.98
C LYS A 214 14.19 -4.24 9.86
N MET A 215 15.35 -4.71 9.43
CA MET A 215 16.06 -4.22 8.25
C MET A 215 16.22 -5.36 7.25
N ARG A 216 15.81 -5.12 6.01
CA ARG A 216 15.91 -6.09 4.91
C ARG A 216 16.99 -5.68 3.92
N ALA A 217 17.80 -6.62 3.46
CA ALA A 217 18.77 -6.36 2.42
C ALA A 217 18.07 -5.94 1.11
N VAL A 218 18.54 -4.85 0.52
CA VAL A 218 17.94 -4.26 -0.69
C VAL A 218 18.41 -5.00 -1.92
N LYS A 219 17.49 -5.61 -2.65
CA LYS A 219 17.76 -6.25 -3.95
C LYS A 219 17.46 -5.23 -5.07
N ALA A 220 18.51 -4.60 -5.61
CA ALA A 220 18.39 -3.60 -6.67
C ALA A 220 19.59 -3.71 -7.63
N SER A 221 19.55 -2.96 -8.74
CA SER A 221 20.68 -2.91 -9.67
C SER A 221 21.93 -2.33 -8.99
N THR A 222 23.11 -2.73 -9.46
CA THR A 222 24.40 -2.20 -8.96
C THR A 222 24.44 -0.67 -8.99
N SER A 223 23.90 -0.05 -10.05
CA SER A 223 23.83 1.41 -10.17
C SER A 223 22.89 2.04 -9.12
N ALA A 224 21.76 1.42 -8.82
CA ALA A 224 20.83 1.90 -7.79
C ALA A 224 21.46 1.76 -6.39
N LEU A 225 22.10 0.62 -6.09
CA LEU A 225 22.79 0.42 -4.82
C LEU A 225 23.94 1.40 -4.62
N ALA A 226 24.72 1.71 -5.67
CA ALA A 226 25.78 2.69 -5.62
C ALA A 226 25.26 4.10 -5.32
N ARG A 227 24.14 4.51 -5.95
CA ARG A 227 23.48 5.79 -5.65
C ARG A 227 22.98 5.86 -4.21
N ILE A 228 22.35 4.79 -3.70
CA ILE A 228 21.89 4.72 -2.32
C ILE A 228 23.08 4.90 -1.35
N LYS A 229 24.18 4.17 -1.59
CA LYS A 229 25.39 4.25 -0.76
C LYS A 229 25.98 5.67 -0.71
N ALA A 230 25.90 6.41 -1.81
CA ALA A 230 26.38 7.80 -1.87
C ALA A 230 25.41 8.79 -1.18
N LEU A 231 24.09 8.55 -1.23
CA LEU A 231 23.08 9.43 -0.66
C LEU A 231 22.87 9.25 0.84
N VAL A 232 23.11 8.06 1.39
CA VAL A 232 22.95 7.80 2.83
C VAL A 232 23.83 8.73 3.67
N PRO A 233 25.15 8.85 3.46
CA PRO A 233 25.98 9.78 4.25
C PRO A 233 25.60 11.24 4.02
N LEU A 234 25.25 11.65 2.80
CA LEU A 234 24.79 13.00 2.49
C LEU A 234 23.54 13.36 3.29
N ARG A 235 22.55 12.46 3.31
CA ARG A 235 21.31 12.60 4.11
C ARG A 235 21.62 12.74 5.60
N ASP A 236 22.51 11.91 6.12
CA ASP A 236 22.80 11.88 7.55
C ASP A 236 23.53 13.14 7.97
N THR A 237 24.50 13.61 7.19
CA THR A 237 25.16 14.90 7.42
C THR A 237 24.18 16.08 7.34
N CYS A 238 23.23 16.06 6.39
CA CYS A 238 22.21 17.10 6.29
C CYS A 238 21.32 17.13 7.56
N ARG A 239 20.91 15.97 8.05
CA ARG A 239 20.12 15.85 9.29
C ARG A 239 20.90 16.32 10.51
N GLU A 240 22.17 15.96 10.60
CA GLU A 240 23.05 16.37 11.70
C GLU A 240 23.27 17.88 11.69
N LEU A 241 23.50 18.48 10.52
CA LEU A 241 23.61 19.93 10.38
C LEU A 241 22.36 20.66 10.88
N ILE A 242 21.17 20.21 10.48
CA ILE A 242 19.91 20.79 10.94
C ILE A 242 19.77 20.66 12.47
N ARG A 243 20.07 19.49 13.02
CA ARG A 243 20.02 19.26 14.47
C ARG A 243 21.00 20.19 15.22
N THR A 244 22.23 20.28 14.74
CA THR A 244 23.29 21.15 15.30
C THR A 244 22.86 22.61 15.31
N GLN A 245 22.19 23.08 14.25
CA GLN A 245 21.67 24.45 14.18
C GLN A 245 20.51 24.67 15.18
N LEU A 246 19.60 23.69 15.31
CA LEU A 246 18.46 23.76 16.25
C LEU A 246 18.93 23.74 17.71
N ASP A 247 19.99 22.98 18.00
CA ASP A 247 20.57 22.85 19.35
C ASP A 247 21.50 24.02 19.68
N ASN A 248 21.68 25.00 18.77
CA ASN A 248 22.54 26.17 18.91
C ASN A 248 24.01 25.82 19.29
N LEU A 249 24.57 24.81 18.64
CA LEU A 249 25.97 24.45 18.84
C LEU A 249 26.90 25.51 18.21
N SER A 250 28.23 25.39 18.42
CA SER A 250 29.22 26.40 17.99
C SER A 250 29.23 26.61 16.46
N ASP A 251 29.48 27.84 16.03
CA ASP A 251 29.59 28.22 14.62
C ASP A 251 30.68 27.39 13.89
N GLU A 252 31.73 26.99 14.61
CA GLU A 252 32.80 26.15 14.08
C GLU A 252 32.29 24.75 13.71
N THR A 253 31.44 24.15 14.56
CA THR A 253 30.80 22.84 14.29
C THR A 253 29.88 22.94 13.10
N ILE A 254 29.06 23.98 13.04
CA ILE A 254 28.15 24.25 11.93
C ILE A 254 28.92 24.40 10.63
N ALA A 255 29.98 25.21 10.61
CA ALA A 255 30.81 25.42 9.43
C ALA A 255 31.52 24.14 8.95
N ALA A 256 31.95 23.28 9.87
CA ALA A 256 32.56 22.00 9.53
C ALA A 256 31.54 21.06 8.85
N LEU A 257 30.30 20.96 9.38
CA LEU A 257 29.26 20.15 8.80
C LEU A 257 28.77 20.70 7.45
N GLN A 258 28.73 22.02 7.27
CA GLN A 258 28.44 22.65 5.98
C GLN A 258 29.51 22.31 4.92
N ALA A 259 30.76 22.38 5.28
CA ALA A 259 31.84 22.01 4.38
C ALA A 259 31.80 20.52 4.01
N GLN A 260 31.51 19.65 4.98
CA GLN A 260 31.32 18.22 4.73
C GLN A 260 30.14 17.95 3.80
N LEU A 261 28.98 18.58 4.03
CA LEU A 261 27.78 18.46 3.21
C LEU A 261 28.07 18.88 1.78
N THR A 262 28.76 20.03 1.59
CA THR A 262 29.12 20.51 0.25
C THR A 262 30.02 19.50 -0.46
N ALA A 263 31.07 19.01 0.18
CA ALA A 263 31.97 18.03 -0.42
C ALA A 263 31.29 16.72 -0.80
N GLN A 264 30.34 16.24 0.02
CA GLN A 264 29.55 15.06 -0.27
C GLN A 264 28.58 15.30 -1.44
N TYR A 265 27.94 16.47 -1.49
CA TYR A 265 27.07 16.85 -2.60
C TYR A 265 27.83 16.94 -3.92
N ASP A 266 28.97 17.65 -3.94
CA ASP A 266 29.80 17.81 -5.13
C ASP A 266 30.24 16.44 -5.67
N SER A 267 30.71 15.55 -4.79
CA SER A 267 31.10 14.18 -5.14
C SER A 267 29.94 13.37 -5.72
N TYR A 268 28.75 13.52 -5.13
CA TYR A 268 27.55 12.88 -5.65
C TYR A 268 27.17 13.45 -7.02
N HIS A 269 27.13 14.76 -7.14
CA HIS A 269 26.75 15.48 -8.35
C HIS A 269 27.69 15.16 -9.53
N ASP A 270 28.99 15.14 -9.31
CA ASP A 270 29.98 14.80 -10.33
C ASP A 270 29.80 13.37 -10.88
N THR A 271 29.33 12.44 -10.04
CA THR A 271 29.18 11.04 -10.42
C THR A 271 27.80 10.73 -10.99
N TYR A 272 26.75 11.33 -10.44
CA TYR A 272 25.36 10.92 -10.69
C TYR A 272 24.47 12.03 -11.21
N GLY A 273 24.94 13.27 -11.23
CA GLY A 273 24.15 14.46 -11.56
C GLY A 273 23.20 14.86 -10.43
N LEU A 274 22.18 15.61 -10.77
CA LEU A 274 21.22 16.17 -9.83
C LEU A 274 20.51 15.13 -8.98
N ILE A 275 20.24 15.46 -7.71
CA ILE A 275 19.41 14.66 -6.79
C ILE A 275 17.96 14.63 -7.32
N ASN A 276 17.45 15.74 -7.85
CA ASN A 276 16.13 15.82 -8.47
C ASN A 276 16.03 15.11 -9.83
N SER A 277 16.97 14.22 -10.16
CA SER A 277 16.93 13.43 -11.37
C SER A 277 16.03 12.20 -11.24
N ARG A 278 15.49 11.73 -12.38
CA ARG A 278 14.71 10.48 -12.43
C ARG A 278 15.48 9.27 -11.91
N GLY A 279 16.79 9.18 -12.17
CA GLY A 279 17.62 8.07 -11.70
C GLY A 279 17.75 8.03 -10.18
N THR A 280 17.90 9.18 -9.55
CA THR A 280 17.95 9.31 -8.09
C THR A 280 16.59 9.03 -7.47
N ALA A 281 15.51 9.58 -8.03
CA ALA A 281 14.15 9.28 -7.57
C ALA A 281 13.85 7.78 -7.61
N THR A 282 14.23 7.09 -8.69
CA THR A 282 14.03 5.64 -8.81
C THR A 282 14.81 4.84 -7.75
N ALA A 283 15.99 5.30 -7.34
CA ALA A 283 16.82 4.60 -6.37
C ALA A 283 16.49 4.94 -4.91
N PHE A 284 16.11 6.18 -4.59
CA PHE A 284 16.12 6.69 -3.21
C PHE A 284 14.80 7.30 -2.72
N ARG A 285 13.77 7.38 -3.56
CA ARG A 285 12.49 8.04 -3.21
C ARG A 285 11.77 7.45 -1.99
N GLU A 286 12.01 6.18 -1.69
CA GLU A 286 11.43 5.50 -0.52
C GLU A 286 12.09 5.90 0.81
N ASP A 287 13.27 6.53 0.77
CA ASP A 287 13.93 7.02 1.97
C ASP A 287 13.18 8.22 2.55
N SER A 288 12.97 8.19 3.86
CA SER A 288 12.30 9.28 4.60
C SER A 288 13.06 10.63 4.54
N GLY A 289 14.29 10.64 4.06
CA GLY A 289 15.11 11.83 3.84
C GLY A 289 15.19 12.28 2.38
N TYR A 290 14.53 11.58 1.43
CA TYR A 290 14.65 11.92 0.01
C TYR A 290 14.25 13.38 -0.30
N PHE A 291 13.10 13.82 0.18
CA PHE A 291 12.63 15.19 -0.08
C PHE A 291 13.47 16.26 0.62
N LEU A 292 14.08 15.91 1.76
CA LEU A 292 15.07 16.79 2.41
C LEU A 292 16.29 16.99 1.51
N LEU A 293 16.80 15.92 0.89
CA LEU A 293 17.92 16.02 -0.05
C LEU A 293 17.54 16.78 -1.32
N CYS A 294 16.33 16.58 -1.83
CA CYS A 294 15.84 17.35 -2.99
C CYS A 294 15.82 18.85 -2.75
N SER A 295 15.64 19.30 -1.51
CA SER A 295 15.67 20.72 -1.14
C SER A 295 17.07 21.36 -1.11
N LEU A 296 18.13 20.59 -1.33
CA LEU A 296 19.49 21.12 -1.52
C LEU A 296 19.68 21.72 -2.92
N GLU A 297 18.77 21.47 -3.84
CA GLU A 297 18.83 21.98 -5.21
C GLU A 297 17.71 22.98 -5.43
N ASP A 298 18.05 24.14 -5.95
CA ASP A 298 17.14 25.20 -6.30
C ASP A 298 16.67 25.08 -7.75
N ILE A 299 15.53 25.71 -8.06
CA ILE A 299 15.01 25.84 -9.42
C ILE A 299 15.33 27.24 -9.92
N ASP A 300 16.00 27.34 -11.08
CA ASP A 300 16.29 28.61 -11.71
C ASP A 300 15.04 29.26 -12.37
N SER A 301 15.22 30.47 -12.95
CA SER A 301 14.13 31.19 -13.62
C SER A 301 13.58 30.50 -14.87
N GLU A 302 14.29 29.51 -15.40
CA GLU A 302 13.91 28.72 -16.58
C GLU A 302 13.26 27.38 -16.19
N GLY A 303 13.18 27.08 -14.88
CA GLY A 303 12.57 25.85 -14.35
C GLY A 303 13.52 24.66 -14.30
N HIS A 304 14.84 24.88 -14.41
CA HIS A 304 15.85 23.84 -14.28
C HIS A 304 16.40 23.80 -12.86
N TYR A 305 16.70 22.62 -12.36
CA TYR A 305 17.40 22.45 -11.08
C TYR A 305 18.88 22.82 -11.21
N LYS A 306 19.40 23.45 -10.17
CA LYS A 306 20.82 23.79 -10.01
C LYS A 306 21.29 23.53 -8.58
#